data_b69fdb210db1c8e23e00728eba3ae576
#
_entry.id   b69fdb210db1c8e23e00728eba3ae576
#
_cell.length_a   1.000
_cell.length_b   1.000
_cell.length_c   1.000
_cell.angle_alpha   90.00
_cell.angle_beta   90.00
_cell.angle_gamma   90.00
#
_symmetry.space_group_name_H-M   'P 1'
#
loop_
_entity.id
_entity.type
_entity.pdbx_description
1 polymer ?
#
loop_
_entity_poly.entity_id
_entity_poly.type
_entity_poly.pdbx_seq_one_letter_code
_entity_poly.pdbx_strand_id
1 'polypeptide(L)'
;MSDPLDKKGMLQGLFILTKNFDDTKLIAYCALNSTSKPSKKLKDLGYDYAGDYAQDDIKDIRRIEPFTLLKYNLTDSCTTLWVKDKLMPIVIREQQLEFYIEQCLPMQRVLLQAELHGMPMDDDRIQEVKAELEGKRDYHKECVIDTDQVDDAMDILRKRAVDRKNLTL
;
A
#
# COMPACT_ATOMS: atom_id res chain seq x y z
N MET A 1 25.75 15.68 19.62
CA MET A 1 24.70 14.92 18.85
C MET A 1 23.53 15.86 18.74
N SER A 2 23.16 16.27 17.54
CA SER A 2 21.94 17.07 17.33
C SER A 2 20.73 16.18 17.62
N ASP A 3 19.71 16.77 18.26
CA ASP A 3 18.44 16.09 18.51
C ASP A 3 17.88 15.56 17.17
N PRO A 4 17.52 14.27 17.05
CA PRO A 4 16.95 13.72 15.82
C PRO A 4 15.57 14.26 15.47
N LEU A 5 14.94 14.99 16.40
CA LEU A 5 13.65 15.61 16.20
C LEU A 5 13.81 17.13 16.06
N ASP A 6 13.06 17.73 15.16
CA ASP A 6 12.94 19.18 15.08
C ASP A 6 12.04 19.74 16.21
N LYS A 7 11.93 21.07 16.29
CA LYS A 7 11.10 21.75 17.29
C LYS A 7 9.61 21.39 17.25
N LYS A 8 9.16 20.74 16.16
CA LYS A 8 7.77 20.24 15.98
C LYS A 8 7.66 18.75 16.26
N GLY A 9 8.72 18.08 16.71
CA GLY A 9 8.77 16.64 16.95
C GLY A 9 8.85 15.80 15.67
N MET A 10 9.20 16.41 14.54
CA MET A 10 9.38 15.71 13.28
C MET A 10 10.82 15.21 13.15
N LEU A 11 11.01 14.02 12.58
CA LEU A 11 12.32 13.47 12.29
C LEU A 11 13.08 14.38 11.30
N GLN A 12 14.29 14.81 11.69
CA GLN A 12 15.14 15.66 10.85
C GLN A 12 15.87 14.91 9.73
N GLY A 13 15.66 13.63 9.60
CA GLY A 13 16.23 12.77 8.58
C GLY A 13 16.22 11.31 9.00
N LEU A 14 16.41 10.42 8.06
CA LEU A 14 16.56 8.99 8.30
C LEU A 14 18.03 8.61 8.18
N PHE A 15 18.66 8.26 9.30
CA PHE A 15 19.98 7.64 9.28
C PHE A 15 19.82 6.12 9.25
N ILE A 16 20.04 5.52 8.09
CA ILE A 16 20.13 4.07 7.99
C ILE A 16 21.49 3.67 8.55
N LEU A 17 21.52 3.24 9.81
CA LEU A 17 22.75 2.86 10.52
C LEU A 17 23.34 1.54 10.04
N THR A 18 22.53 0.68 9.40
CA THR A 18 22.98 -0.60 8.86
C THR A 18 23.54 -0.42 7.45
N LYS A 19 24.76 -0.90 7.24
CA LYS A 19 25.36 -0.92 5.90
C LYS A 19 24.70 -1.97 5.00
N ASN A 20 24.27 -3.08 5.59
CA ASN A 20 23.64 -4.21 4.89
C ASN A 20 22.17 -4.25 5.28
N PHE A 21 21.30 -3.92 4.36
CA PHE A 21 19.86 -4.16 4.46
C PHE A 21 19.36 -4.69 3.13
N ASP A 22 18.30 -5.47 3.20
CA ASP A 22 17.60 -5.98 2.03
C ASP A 22 16.12 -5.62 2.14
N ASP A 23 15.46 -5.50 1.01
CA ASP A 23 14.04 -5.28 0.91
C ASP A 23 13.39 -6.41 0.12
N THR A 24 12.58 -7.23 0.78
CA THR A 24 11.92 -8.39 0.15
C THR A 24 10.95 -8.00 -0.97
N LYS A 25 10.38 -6.80 -0.92
CA LYS A 25 9.53 -6.28 -1.99
C LYS A 25 10.34 -5.96 -3.25
N LEU A 26 11.54 -5.38 -3.09
CA LEU A 26 12.46 -5.13 -4.21
C LEU A 26 13.06 -6.43 -4.73
N ILE A 27 13.42 -7.38 -3.85
CA ILE A 27 13.86 -8.71 -4.24
C ILE A 27 12.78 -9.40 -5.09
N ALA A 28 11.53 -9.37 -4.62
CA ALA A 28 10.41 -9.92 -5.38
C ALA A 28 10.18 -9.22 -6.72
N TYR A 29 10.43 -7.91 -6.79
CA TYR A 29 10.37 -7.16 -8.05
C TYR A 29 11.41 -7.65 -9.06
N CYS A 30 12.63 -7.91 -8.61
CA CYS A 30 13.71 -8.42 -9.47
C CYS A 30 13.58 -9.91 -9.80
N ALA A 31 12.99 -10.71 -8.89
CA ALA A 31 12.86 -12.16 -9.04
C ALA A 31 11.67 -12.60 -9.88
N LEU A 32 10.55 -11.84 -9.83
CA LEU A 32 9.28 -12.27 -10.38
C LEU A 32 8.97 -11.57 -11.70
N ASN A 33 8.37 -12.30 -12.63
CA ASN A 33 7.97 -11.76 -13.92
C ASN A 33 6.90 -10.65 -13.74
N SER A 34 7.22 -9.42 -14.12
CA SER A 34 6.34 -8.27 -14.05
C SER A 34 5.11 -8.37 -14.95
N THR A 35 5.17 -9.19 -16.03
CA THR A 35 4.07 -9.36 -16.99
C THR A 35 2.82 -9.98 -16.33
N SER A 36 3.02 -10.92 -15.40
CA SER A 36 1.94 -11.54 -14.66
C SER A 36 1.41 -10.68 -13.49
N LYS A 37 2.01 -9.51 -13.26
CA LYS A 37 1.68 -8.59 -12.15
C LYS A 37 1.53 -9.28 -10.80
N PRO A 38 2.49 -10.13 -10.38
CA PRO A 38 2.37 -10.83 -9.10
C PRO A 38 2.30 -9.84 -7.95
N SER A 39 1.54 -10.19 -6.93
CA SER A 39 1.51 -9.38 -5.71
C SER A 39 2.88 -9.41 -5.03
N LYS A 40 3.28 -8.24 -4.50
CA LYS A 40 4.55 -8.08 -3.76
C LYS A 40 4.30 -7.75 -2.29
N LYS A 41 3.07 -7.98 -1.81
CA LYS A 41 2.75 -7.84 -0.40
C LYS A 41 3.35 -9.01 0.38
N LEU A 42 3.85 -8.75 1.58
CA LEU A 42 4.49 -9.79 2.41
C LEU A 42 3.57 -10.98 2.65
N LYS A 43 2.28 -10.77 2.85
CA LYS A 43 1.32 -11.85 3.10
C LYS A 43 1.17 -12.78 1.89
N ASP A 44 1.07 -12.22 0.70
CA ASP A 44 0.93 -12.99 -0.54
C ASP A 44 2.24 -13.73 -0.85
N LEU A 45 3.39 -13.05 -0.70
CA LEU A 45 4.70 -13.69 -0.84
C LEU A 45 4.93 -14.77 0.24
N GLY A 46 4.46 -14.54 1.46
CA GLY A 46 4.50 -15.52 2.53
C GLY A 46 3.71 -16.76 2.19
N TYR A 47 2.50 -16.60 1.66
CA TYR A 47 1.66 -17.70 1.22
C TYR A 47 2.32 -18.51 0.10
N ASP A 48 2.86 -17.83 -0.91
CA ASP A 48 3.47 -18.49 -2.08
C ASP A 48 4.79 -19.20 -1.77
N TYR A 49 5.61 -18.66 -0.85
CA TYR A 49 7.00 -19.12 -0.64
C TYR A 49 7.31 -19.64 0.76
N ALA A 50 6.55 -19.25 1.77
CA ALA A 50 6.77 -19.65 3.16
C ALA A 50 5.69 -20.62 3.71
N GLY A 51 4.60 -20.81 2.97
CA GLY A 51 3.47 -21.64 3.39
C GLY A 51 2.41 -20.85 4.14
N ASP A 52 1.40 -21.55 4.68
CA ASP A 52 0.19 -20.97 5.30
C ASP A 52 0.45 -20.42 6.72
N TYR A 53 1.55 -19.68 6.88
CA TYR A 53 1.87 -19.00 8.14
C TYR A 53 1.47 -17.53 8.15
N ALA A 54 1.09 -16.97 6.99
CA ALA A 54 0.66 -15.60 6.87
C ALA A 54 -0.68 -15.40 7.60
N GLN A 55 -0.66 -14.61 8.66
CA GLN A 55 -1.86 -14.25 9.40
C GLN A 55 -2.53 -13.04 8.76
N ASP A 56 -3.86 -12.94 8.92
CA ASP A 56 -4.62 -11.77 8.47
C ASP A 56 -4.10 -10.48 9.09
N ASP A 57 -4.25 -9.38 8.35
CA ASP A 57 -3.83 -8.07 8.83
C ASP A 57 -4.60 -7.64 10.08
N ILE A 58 -3.85 -7.20 11.08
CA ILE A 58 -4.41 -6.66 12.31
C ILE A 58 -4.98 -5.26 12.04
N LYS A 59 -6.30 -5.10 12.18
CA LYS A 59 -7.00 -3.84 11.91
C LYS A 59 -6.80 -2.78 12.99
N ASP A 60 -6.72 -3.17 14.25
CA ASP A 60 -6.53 -2.26 15.38
C ASP A 60 -5.53 -2.82 16.40
N ILE A 61 -4.29 -2.38 16.29
CA ILE A 61 -3.16 -2.80 17.14
C ILE A 61 -3.43 -2.49 18.63
N ARG A 62 -4.21 -1.45 18.94
CA ARG A 62 -4.44 -1.01 20.33
C ARG A 62 -5.33 -1.96 21.11
N ARG A 63 -6.06 -2.85 20.43
CA ARG A 63 -7.03 -3.78 21.06
C ARG A 63 -6.51 -5.20 21.16
N ILE A 64 -5.26 -5.44 20.75
CA ILE A 64 -4.70 -6.77 20.70
C ILE A 64 -3.89 -7.03 21.97
N GLU A 65 -4.02 -8.23 22.46
CA GLU A 65 -3.23 -8.72 23.58
C GLU A 65 -1.73 -8.72 23.19
N PRO A 66 -0.80 -8.21 24.04
CA PRO A 66 0.60 -8.02 23.72
C PRO A 66 1.32 -9.30 23.25
N PHE A 67 1.01 -10.46 23.80
CA PHE A 67 1.61 -11.73 23.39
C PHE A 67 1.18 -12.14 21.98
N THR A 68 -0.08 -11.93 21.64
CA THR A 68 -0.61 -12.16 20.28
C THR A 68 0.06 -11.23 19.27
N LEU A 69 0.25 -9.95 19.62
CA LEU A 69 0.95 -8.99 18.78
C LEU A 69 2.43 -9.39 18.60
N LEU A 70 3.10 -9.84 19.66
CA LEU A 70 4.48 -10.32 19.60
C LEU A 70 4.60 -11.53 18.68
N LYS A 71 3.70 -12.50 18.80
CA LYS A 71 3.67 -13.68 17.93
C LYS A 71 3.46 -13.29 16.46
N TYR A 72 2.54 -12.35 16.21
CA TYR A 72 2.29 -11.82 14.87
C TYR A 72 3.55 -11.19 14.27
N ASN A 73 4.21 -10.29 15.00
CA ASN A 73 5.44 -9.63 14.54
C ASN A 73 6.59 -10.62 14.32
N LEU A 74 6.71 -11.63 15.16
CA LEU A 74 7.70 -12.68 14.99
C LEU A 74 7.44 -13.50 13.72
N THR A 75 6.18 -13.86 13.47
CA THR A 75 5.79 -14.58 12.26
C THR A 75 6.11 -13.75 11.01
N ASP A 76 5.78 -12.46 10.99
CA ASP A 76 6.10 -11.57 9.87
C ASP A 76 7.61 -11.44 9.65
N SER A 77 8.40 -11.36 10.72
CA SER A 77 9.87 -11.30 10.63
C SER A 77 10.47 -12.61 10.06
N CYS A 78 10.01 -13.75 10.53
CA CYS A 78 10.44 -15.06 10.02
C CYS A 78 10.03 -15.25 8.55
N THR A 79 8.79 -14.86 8.20
CA THR A 79 8.28 -14.92 6.82
C THR A 79 9.12 -14.04 5.91
N THR A 80 9.48 -12.83 6.34
CA THR A 80 10.34 -11.91 5.58
C THR A 80 11.70 -12.55 5.25
N LEU A 81 12.35 -13.15 6.25
CA LEU A 81 13.62 -13.82 6.05
C LEU A 81 13.49 -15.01 5.11
N TRP A 82 12.46 -15.81 5.29
CA TRP A 82 12.19 -17.00 4.47
C TRP A 82 11.93 -16.62 3.00
N VAL A 83 11.11 -15.61 2.75
CA VAL A 83 10.83 -15.10 1.41
C VAL A 83 12.12 -14.60 0.74
N LYS A 84 12.98 -13.87 1.46
CA LYS A 84 14.29 -13.47 0.97
C LYS A 84 15.12 -14.69 0.53
N ASP A 85 15.24 -15.70 1.38
CA ASP A 85 16.04 -16.91 1.11
C ASP A 85 15.53 -17.69 -0.11
N LYS A 86 14.22 -17.65 -0.38
CA LYS A 86 13.63 -18.29 -1.56
C LYS A 86 13.79 -17.49 -2.84
N LEU A 87 13.68 -16.15 -2.77
CA LEU A 87 13.70 -15.31 -3.95
C LEU A 87 15.10 -14.88 -4.37
N MET A 88 16.05 -14.74 -3.46
CA MET A 88 17.43 -14.31 -3.79
C MET A 88 18.12 -15.24 -4.79
N PRO A 89 18.04 -16.58 -4.70
CA PRO A 89 18.58 -17.47 -5.74
C PRO A 89 17.97 -17.22 -7.13
N ILE A 90 16.70 -16.79 -7.19
CA ILE A 90 16.05 -16.46 -8.46
C ILE A 90 16.64 -15.17 -9.03
N VAL A 91 16.83 -14.13 -8.21
CA VAL A 91 17.47 -12.87 -8.61
C VAL A 91 18.86 -13.13 -9.19
N ILE A 92 19.63 -14.02 -8.57
CA ILE A 92 20.97 -14.40 -9.04
C ILE A 92 20.88 -15.13 -10.39
N ARG A 93 20.01 -16.12 -10.51
CA ARG A 93 19.80 -16.90 -11.73
C ARG A 93 19.36 -16.04 -12.90
N GLU A 94 18.47 -15.09 -12.66
CA GLU A 94 17.95 -14.16 -13.67
C GLU A 94 18.90 -12.97 -13.94
N GLN A 95 20.12 -12.99 -13.37
CA GLN A 95 21.16 -11.96 -13.55
C GLN A 95 20.72 -10.56 -13.12
N GLN A 96 19.82 -10.46 -12.15
CA GLN A 96 19.28 -9.20 -11.63
C GLN A 96 20.00 -8.70 -10.38
N LEU A 97 21.00 -9.43 -9.87
CA LEU A 97 21.67 -9.11 -8.60
C LEU A 97 22.39 -7.75 -8.64
N GLU A 98 23.11 -7.47 -9.73
CA GLU A 98 23.82 -6.21 -9.90
C GLU A 98 22.83 -5.03 -9.96
N PHE A 99 21.77 -5.16 -10.73
CA PHE A 99 20.69 -4.17 -10.78
C PHE A 99 20.05 -3.93 -9.38
N TYR A 100 19.83 -5.01 -8.63
CA TYR A 100 19.28 -4.92 -7.28
C TYR A 100 20.21 -4.14 -6.35
N ILE A 101 21.51 -4.48 -6.33
CA ILE A 101 22.50 -3.88 -5.40
C ILE A 101 22.87 -2.45 -5.82
N GLU A 102 23.09 -2.20 -7.10
CA GLU A 102 23.65 -0.94 -7.57
C GLU A 102 22.59 0.12 -7.90
N GLN A 103 21.35 -0.29 -8.15
CA GLN A 103 20.29 0.63 -8.51
C GLN A 103 19.11 0.61 -7.53
N CYS A 104 18.52 -0.55 -7.26
CA CYS A 104 17.32 -0.62 -6.44
C CYS A 104 17.56 -0.19 -4.99
N LEU A 105 18.59 -0.71 -4.34
CA LEU A 105 18.87 -0.36 -2.93
C LEU A 105 19.30 1.10 -2.73
N PRO A 106 20.20 1.69 -3.55
CA PRO A 106 20.52 3.11 -3.45
C PRO A 106 19.32 4.01 -3.75
N MET A 107 18.52 3.68 -4.75
CA MET A 107 17.32 4.45 -5.11
C MET A 107 16.30 4.49 -3.97
N GLN A 108 16.14 3.38 -3.24
CA GLN A 108 15.25 3.34 -2.07
C GLN A 108 15.64 4.36 -1.01
N ARG A 109 16.94 4.55 -0.77
CA ARG A 109 17.42 5.58 0.17
C ARG A 109 17.08 6.99 -0.28
N VAL A 110 17.22 7.25 -1.59
CA VAL A 110 16.87 8.55 -2.17
C VAL A 110 15.37 8.82 -2.06
N LEU A 111 14.54 7.82 -2.34
CA LEU A 111 13.09 7.93 -2.22
C LEU A 111 12.64 8.16 -0.78
N LEU A 112 13.21 7.41 0.18
CA LEU A 112 12.93 7.63 1.61
C LEU A 112 13.33 9.04 2.05
N GLN A 113 14.48 9.56 1.58
CA GLN A 113 14.91 10.91 1.88
C GLN A 113 13.96 11.94 1.27
N ALA A 114 13.48 11.73 0.05
CA ALA A 114 12.51 12.59 -0.60
C ALA A 114 11.15 12.58 0.12
N GLU A 115 10.68 11.40 0.56
CA GLU A 115 9.46 11.28 1.36
C GLU A 115 9.54 12.00 2.71
N LEU A 116 10.71 11.91 3.39
CA LEU A 116 10.93 12.62 4.65
C LEU A 116 10.99 14.14 4.49
N HIS A 117 11.57 14.63 3.39
CA HIS A 117 11.56 16.05 3.08
C HIS A 117 10.16 16.56 2.72
N GLY A 118 9.35 15.69 2.11
CA GLY A 118 8.05 16.06 1.58
C GLY A 118 8.15 16.99 0.37
N MET A 119 6.99 17.38 -0.13
CA MET A 119 6.87 18.45 -1.11
C MET A 119 6.25 19.69 -0.45
N PRO A 120 6.83 20.88 -0.65
CA PRO A 120 6.17 22.10 -0.20
C PRO A 120 4.83 22.23 -0.94
N MET A 121 3.77 22.36 -0.18
CA MET A 121 2.41 22.50 -0.71
C MET A 121 1.89 23.89 -0.33
N ASP A 122 1.21 24.53 -1.25
CA ASP A 122 0.49 25.78 -1.02
C ASP A 122 -0.94 25.42 -0.60
N ASP A 123 -1.20 25.50 0.71
CA ASP A 123 -2.49 25.10 1.29
C ASP A 123 -3.64 25.95 0.76
N ASP A 124 -3.43 27.23 0.53
CA ASP A 124 -4.46 28.14 0.00
C ASP A 124 -4.82 27.74 -1.44
N ARG A 125 -3.80 27.47 -2.25
CA ARG A 125 -4.00 27.00 -3.62
C ARG A 125 -4.66 25.61 -3.68
N ILE A 126 -4.35 24.74 -2.75
CA ILE A 126 -5.01 23.42 -2.63
C ILE A 126 -6.50 23.59 -2.36
N GLN A 127 -6.89 24.45 -1.42
CA GLN A 127 -8.29 24.68 -1.11
C GLN A 127 -9.05 25.30 -2.28
N GLU A 128 -8.43 26.24 -3.00
CA GLU A 128 -9.01 26.84 -4.20
C GLU A 128 -9.27 25.80 -5.29
N VAL A 129 -8.25 24.99 -5.64
CA VAL A 129 -8.36 23.94 -6.66
C VAL A 129 -9.35 22.85 -6.22
N LYS A 130 -9.37 22.51 -4.95
CA LYS A 130 -10.33 21.55 -4.39
C LYS A 130 -11.76 22.05 -4.58
N ALA A 131 -12.05 23.30 -4.23
CA ALA A 131 -13.38 23.89 -4.39
C ALA A 131 -13.80 23.92 -5.88
N GLU A 132 -12.89 24.27 -6.78
CA GLU A 132 -13.14 24.25 -8.23
C GLU A 132 -13.48 22.83 -8.74
N LEU A 133 -12.69 21.84 -8.34
CA LEU A 133 -12.89 20.44 -8.76
C LEU A 133 -14.17 19.84 -8.16
N GLU A 134 -14.49 20.17 -6.92
CA GLU A 134 -15.75 19.77 -6.29
C GLU A 134 -16.95 20.37 -7.01
N GLY A 135 -16.91 21.63 -7.36
CA GLY A 135 -17.96 22.27 -8.16
C GLY A 135 -18.14 21.62 -9.53
N LYS A 136 -17.05 21.34 -10.24
CA LYS A 136 -17.11 20.61 -11.54
C LYS A 136 -17.66 19.20 -11.37
N ARG A 137 -17.23 18.48 -10.35
CA ARG A 137 -17.74 17.14 -10.04
C ARG A 137 -19.26 17.17 -9.80
N ASP A 138 -19.73 18.09 -8.99
CA ASP A 138 -21.13 18.17 -8.62
C ASP A 138 -21.99 18.56 -9.81
N TYR A 139 -21.54 19.51 -10.64
CA TYR A 139 -22.17 19.84 -11.91
C TYR A 139 -22.30 18.63 -12.84
N HIS A 140 -21.20 17.90 -13.07
CA HIS A 140 -21.26 16.72 -13.93
C HIS A 140 -22.09 15.58 -13.33
N LYS A 141 -22.11 15.46 -12.01
CA LYS A 141 -22.98 14.50 -11.33
C LYS A 141 -24.45 14.81 -11.53
N GLU A 142 -24.84 16.06 -11.42
CA GLU A 142 -26.21 16.51 -11.71
C GLU A 142 -26.58 16.25 -13.18
N CYS A 143 -25.69 16.60 -14.11
CA CYS A 143 -25.93 16.31 -15.54
C CYS A 143 -26.13 14.81 -15.82
N VAL A 144 -25.46 13.93 -15.09
CA VAL A 144 -25.66 12.47 -15.24
C VAL A 144 -26.96 12.01 -14.60
N ILE A 145 -27.32 12.56 -13.44
CA ILE A 145 -28.55 12.21 -12.71
C ILE A 145 -29.79 12.63 -13.49
N ASP A 146 -29.71 13.79 -14.16
CA ASP A 146 -30.85 14.37 -14.94
C ASP A 146 -31.03 13.72 -16.33
N THR A 147 -30.42 12.56 -16.58
CA THR A 147 -30.63 11.83 -17.84
C THR A 147 -31.80 10.86 -17.76
N ASP A 148 -32.58 10.77 -18.83
CA ASP A 148 -33.73 9.84 -18.94
C ASP A 148 -33.34 8.39 -18.60
N GLN A 149 -32.12 7.98 -18.98
CA GLN A 149 -31.58 6.64 -18.67
C GLN A 149 -31.45 6.36 -17.18
N VAL A 150 -31.10 7.38 -16.38
CA VAL A 150 -31.00 7.23 -14.91
C VAL A 150 -32.40 7.18 -14.30
N ASP A 151 -33.34 7.94 -14.77
CA ASP A 151 -34.74 7.89 -14.34
C ASP A 151 -35.35 6.52 -14.62
N ASP A 152 -35.19 6.00 -15.84
CA ASP A 152 -35.62 4.65 -16.20
C ASP A 152 -34.99 3.57 -15.30
N ALA A 153 -33.69 3.65 -15.05
CA ALA A 153 -32.98 2.73 -14.17
C ALA A 153 -33.48 2.80 -12.73
N MET A 154 -33.73 4.02 -12.22
CA MET A 154 -34.29 4.22 -10.88
C MET A 154 -35.69 3.64 -10.74
N ASP A 155 -36.52 3.77 -11.74
CA ASP A 155 -37.88 3.18 -11.74
C ASP A 155 -37.85 1.65 -11.77
N ILE A 156 -36.92 1.06 -12.52
CA ILE A 156 -36.71 -0.41 -12.51
C ILE A 156 -36.23 -0.85 -11.11
N LEU A 157 -35.31 -0.13 -10.49
CA LEU A 157 -34.81 -0.46 -9.14
C LEU A 157 -35.90 -0.33 -8.08
N ARG A 158 -36.73 0.71 -8.15
CA ARG A 158 -37.90 0.90 -7.25
C ARG A 158 -38.88 -0.26 -7.37
N LYS A 159 -39.26 -0.64 -8.59
CA LYS A 159 -40.15 -1.80 -8.83
C LYS A 159 -39.56 -3.08 -8.24
N ARG A 160 -38.28 -3.38 -8.52
CA ARG A 160 -37.60 -4.55 -7.95
C ARG A 160 -37.55 -4.55 -6.42
N ALA A 161 -37.36 -3.37 -5.78
CA ALA A 161 -37.33 -3.24 -4.33
C ALA A 161 -38.73 -3.52 -3.72
N VAL A 162 -39.80 -3.06 -4.35
CA VAL A 162 -41.21 -3.33 -3.94
C VAL A 162 -41.51 -4.83 -4.08
N ASP A 163 -41.20 -5.43 -5.22
CA ASP A 163 -41.44 -6.87 -5.47
C ASP A 163 -40.69 -7.73 -4.44
N ARG A 164 -39.45 -7.37 -4.10
CA ARG A 164 -38.68 -8.10 -3.10
C ARG A 164 -39.26 -7.98 -1.68
N LYS A 165 -39.83 -6.82 -1.32
CA LYS A 165 -40.55 -6.65 -0.06
C LYS A 165 -41.84 -7.46 0.00
N ASN A 166 -42.58 -7.55 -1.13
CA ASN A 166 -43.85 -8.29 -1.19
C ASN A 166 -43.62 -9.83 -1.17
N LEU A 167 -42.44 -10.31 -1.54
CA LEU A 167 -42.07 -11.72 -1.46
C LEU A 167 -41.62 -12.16 -0.06
N THR A 168 -41.39 -11.22 0.84
CA THR A 168 -40.95 -11.46 2.24
C THR A 168 -42.05 -11.27 3.27
N LEU A 169 -43.28 -10.94 2.83
CA LEU A 169 -44.51 -10.90 3.60
C LEU A 169 -45.37 -12.13 3.30
#